data_0ca4d42322aa5f306419eb4501948e54
#
_entry.id   0ca4d42322aa5f306419eb4501948e54
#
_cell.length_a   1.000
_cell.length_b   1.000
_cell.length_c   1.000
_cell.angle_alpha   90.00
_cell.angle_beta   90.00
_cell.angle_gamma   90.00
#
_symmetry.space_group_name_H-M   'P 1'
#
loop_
_entity.id
_entity.type
_entity.pdbx_description
1 polymer ?
#
loop_
_entity_poly.entity_id
_entity_poly.type
_entity_poly.pdbx_seq_one_letter_code
_entity_poly.pdbx_strand_id
1 'polypeptide(L)'
;MFRGANAISLDAKGRLAMPSRYRDELLSRCAGQLIVTVDAVDPCLCVYPLTEWELIEAKLRQLPSLVEENRRLQRVLIGNAVDLELDGNGRFLVPPRLREHAGLDKHAMLVGQLNKFQLWNESAWSALAEADLAAIKQPGGLPDELRDLIL
;
A
#
# COMPACT_ATOMS: atom_id res chain seq x y z
N MET A 1 -2.11 -12.15 -7.27
CA MET A 1 -1.35 -10.88 -7.31
C MET A 1 -2.26 -9.72 -7.64
N PHE A 2 -2.08 -8.62 -6.94
CA PHE A 2 -2.96 -7.45 -7.09
C PHE A 2 -2.42 -6.50 -8.15
N ARG A 3 -3.31 -5.99 -8.98
CA ARG A 3 -2.97 -5.04 -10.04
C ARG A 3 -4.14 -4.11 -10.33
N GLY A 4 -3.84 -2.95 -10.87
CA GLY A 4 -4.82 -1.96 -11.26
C GLY A 4 -5.05 -0.88 -10.21
N ALA A 5 -5.53 0.27 -10.65
CA ALA A 5 -5.87 1.41 -9.82
C ALA A 5 -7.40 1.53 -9.73
N ASN A 6 -7.93 1.61 -8.51
CA ASN A 6 -9.36 1.64 -8.25
C ASN A 6 -9.70 2.88 -7.43
N ALA A 7 -10.59 3.73 -7.96
CA ALA A 7 -11.13 4.83 -7.19
C ALA A 7 -12.10 4.27 -6.14
N ILE A 8 -11.88 4.62 -4.89
CA ILE A 8 -12.73 4.22 -3.77
C ILE A 8 -13.03 5.44 -2.90
N SER A 9 -14.10 5.35 -2.10
CA SER A 9 -14.53 6.47 -1.27
C SER A 9 -14.51 6.07 0.19
N LEU A 10 -14.12 7.02 1.05
CA LEU A 10 -14.26 6.88 2.50
C LEU A 10 -15.67 7.26 2.91
N ASP A 11 -16.28 6.45 3.77
CA ASP A 11 -17.55 6.83 4.40
C ASP A 11 -17.30 7.80 5.57
N ALA A 12 -18.38 8.25 6.21
CA ALA A 12 -18.29 9.21 7.31
C ALA A 12 -17.46 8.71 8.51
N LYS A 13 -17.31 7.38 8.65
CA LYS A 13 -16.52 6.76 9.72
C LYS A 13 -15.08 6.46 9.31
N GLY A 14 -14.70 6.76 8.06
CA GLY A 14 -13.38 6.48 7.53
C GLY A 14 -13.19 5.06 7.03
N ARG A 15 -14.27 4.33 6.74
CA ARG A 15 -14.22 3.00 6.17
C ARG A 15 -14.17 3.07 4.65
N LEU A 16 -13.42 2.15 4.07
CA LEU A 16 -13.23 1.98 2.63
C LEU A 16 -13.73 0.60 2.22
N ALA A 17 -14.39 0.52 1.07
CA ALA A 17 -14.81 -0.76 0.51
C ALA A 17 -13.68 -1.35 -0.34
N MET A 18 -13.21 -2.53 0.02
CA MET A 18 -12.30 -3.30 -0.82
C MET A 18 -13.04 -3.68 -2.11
N PRO A 19 -12.47 -3.40 -3.29
CA PRO A 19 -13.09 -3.82 -4.55
C PRO A 19 -13.41 -5.32 -4.55
N SER A 20 -14.60 -5.66 -5.05
CA SER A 20 -15.11 -7.03 -4.95
C SER A 20 -14.18 -8.08 -5.57
N ARG A 21 -13.47 -7.71 -6.63
CA ARG A 21 -12.52 -8.63 -7.30
C ARG A 21 -11.36 -9.06 -6.42
N TYR A 22 -11.06 -8.34 -5.34
CA TYR A 22 -9.99 -8.71 -4.40
C TYR A 22 -10.50 -9.36 -3.12
N ARG A 23 -11.80 -9.21 -2.81
CA ARG A 23 -12.37 -9.70 -1.54
C ARG A 23 -12.23 -11.20 -1.38
N ASP A 24 -12.59 -11.96 -2.42
CA ASP A 24 -12.53 -13.43 -2.38
C ASP A 24 -11.11 -13.92 -2.18
N GLU A 25 -10.15 -13.32 -2.87
CA GLU A 25 -8.74 -13.65 -2.72
C GLU A 25 -8.25 -13.38 -1.29
N LEU A 26 -8.59 -12.22 -0.73
CA LEU A 26 -8.19 -11.86 0.62
C LEU A 26 -8.85 -12.73 1.70
N LEU A 27 -10.12 -13.08 1.52
CA LEU A 27 -10.80 -14.00 2.43
C LEU A 27 -10.20 -15.39 2.37
N SER A 28 -9.88 -15.88 1.18
CA SER A 28 -9.28 -17.19 0.97
C SER A 28 -7.83 -17.27 1.50
N ARG A 29 -7.02 -16.24 1.26
CA ARG A 29 -5.59 -16.25 1.60
C ARG A 29 -5.30 -15.95 3.05
N CYS A 30 -6.05 -15.05 3.68
CA CYS A 30 -5.73 -14.54 5.01
C CYS A 30 -6.96 -14.25 5.87
N ALA A 31 -8.11 -14.84 5.53
CA ALA A 31 -9.38 -14.63 6.25
C ALA A 31 -9.76 -13.13 6.38
N GLY A 32 -9.40 -12.33 5.39
CA GLY A 32 -9.67 -10.89 5.39
C GLY A 32 -8.79 -10.08 6.34
N GLN A 33 -7.75 -10.67 6.90
CA GLN A 33 -6.84 -9.97 7.82
C GLN A 33 -5.78 -9.19 7.04
N LEU A 34 -5.66 -7.91 7.36
CA LEU A 34 -4.80 -6.97 6.66
C LEU A 34 -3.91 -6.23 7.65
N ILE A 35 -2.77 -5.76 7.17
CA ILE A 35 -1.94 -4.80 7.89
C ILE A 35 -1.85 -3.54 7.05
N VAL A 36 -2.15 -2.39 7.65
CA VAL A 36 -1.91 -1.10 7.04
C VAL A 36 -0.75 -0.39 7.75
N THR A 37 0.14 0.20 6.97
CA THR A 37 1.25 1.00 7.50
C THR A 37 1.60 2.11 6.52
N VAL A 38 2.51 3.00 6.92
CA VAL A 38 3.01 4.05 6.02
C VAL A 38 3.96 3.44 5.00
N ASP A 39 3.98 4.00 3.79
CA ASP A 39 5.01 3.67 2.82
C ASP A 39 6.32 4.33 3.26
N ALA A 40 7.44 3.63 3.08
CA ALA A 40 8.74 4.11 3.54
C ALA A 40 9.31 5.22 2.64
N VAL A 41 8.79 5.38 1.43
CA VAL A 41 9.32 6.29 0.41
C VAL A 41 8.29 7.31 -0.02
N ASP A 42 7.09 6.87 -0.37
CA ASP A 42 6.04 7.71 -0.94
C ASP A 42 5.03 8.17 0.12
N PRO A 43 4.35 9.30 -0.09
CA PRO A 43 3.37 9.83 0.87
C PRO A 43 2.01 9.11 0.76
N CYS A 44 2.02 7.80 0.88
CA CYS A 44 0.84 6.94 0.83
C CYS A 44 0.89 5.90 1.93
N LEU A 45 -0.14 5.08 2.01
CA LEU A 45 -0.18 3.91 2.89
C LEU A 45 0.04 2.65 2.07
N CYS A 46 0.60 1.64 2.72
CA CYS A 46 0.64 0.28 2.20
C CYS A 46 -0.37 -0.57 2.93
N VAL A 47 -1.13 -1.37 2.19
CA VAL A 47 -2.08 -2.34 2.72
C VAL A 47 -1.61 -3.72 2.28
N TYR A 48 -1.27 -4.56 3.26
CA TYR A 48 -0.76 -5.91 3.02
C TYR A 48 -1.76 -6.96 3.49
N PRO A 49 -1.97 -8.04 2.71
CA PRO A 49 -2.50 -9.26 3.30
C PRO A 49 -1.60 -9.71 4.44
N LEU A 50 -2.19 -10.21 5.53
CA LEU A 50 -1.40 -10.61 6.71
C LEU A 50 -0.27 -11.57 6.34
N THR A 51 -0.53 -12.54 5.47
CA THR A 51 0.47 -13.52 5.04
C THR A 51 1.70 -12.87 4.37
N GLU A 52 1.49 -11.81 3.59
CA GLU A 52 2.59 -11.07 2.97
C GLU A 52 3.34 -10.22 3.98
N TRP A 53 2.62 -9.61 4.91
CA TRP A 53 3.23 -8.82 5.97
C TRP A 53 4.15 -9.66 6.86
N GLU A 54 3.74 -10.88 7.18
CA GLU A 54 4.56 -11.79 7.99
C GLU A 54 5.90 -12.11 7.35
N LEU A 55 5.96 -12.16 6.01
CA LEU A 55 7.22 -12.32 5.29
C LEU A 55 8.14 -11.10 5.46
N ILE A 56 7.55 -9.91 5.47
CA ILE A 56 8.30 -8.67 5.69
C ILE A 56 8.82 -8.62 7.12
N GLU A 57 7.99 -8.94 8.10
CA GLU A 57 8.40 -9.00 9.50
C GLU A 57 9.57 -9.96 9.71
N ALA A 58 9.52 -11.14 9.09
CA ALA A 58 10.59 -12.12 9.18
C ALA A 58 11.93 -11.56 8.66
N LYS A 59 11.89 -10.81 7.57
CA LYS A 59 13.08 -10.14 7.03
C LYS A 59 13.59 -9.03 7.94
N LEU A 60 12.69 -8.20 8.48
CA LEU A 60 13.07 -7.11 9.37
C LEU A 60 13.70 -7.63 10.67
N ARG A 61 13.21 -8.76 11.18
CA ARG A 61 13.79 -9.38 12.38
C ARG A 61 15.24 -9.81 12.20
N GLN A 62 15.66 -10.10 10.97
CA GLN A 62 17.01 -10.54 10.67
C GLN A 62 18.02 -9.39 10.48
N LEU A 63 17.54 -8.15 10.40
CA LEU A 63 18.42 -7.00 10.21
C LEU A 63 19.23 -6.71 11.48
N PRO A 64 20.53 -6.40 11.34
CA PRO A 64 21.37 -6.01 12.48
C PRO A 64 20.79 -4.80 13.22
N SER A 65 20.52 -4.96 14.51
CA SER A 65 19.83 -3.95 15.33
C SER A 65 20.71 -2.75 15.70
N LEU A 66 22.03 -2.87 15.56
CA LEU A 66 22.95 -1.76 15.87
C LEU A 66 23.12 -0.76 14.72
N VAL A 67 22.60 -1.10 13.53
CA VAL A 67 22.63 -0.19 12.37
C VAL A 67 21.45 0.77 12.47
N GLU A 68 21.73 2.07 12.50
CA GLU A 68 20.69 3.10 12.70
C GLU A 68 19.63 3.08 11.60
N GLU A 69 20.02 2.88 10.36
CA GLU A 69 19.09 2.80 9.22
C GLU A 69 18.08 1.67 9.39
N ASN A 70 18.51 0.54 9.95
CA ASN A 70 17.63 -0.60 10.21
C ASN A 70 16.61 -0.28 11.32
N ARG A 71 17.08 0.36 12.40
CA ARG A 71 16.17 0.77 13.48
C ARG A 71 15.17 1.81 13.02
N ARG A 72 15.59 2.75 12.18
CA ARG A 72 14.72 3.77 11.60
C ARG A 72 13.64 3.14 10.73
N LEU A 73 14.02 2.20 9.86
CA LEU A 73 13.08 1.48 9.00
C LEU A 73 12.05 0.72 9.83
N GLN A 74 12.49 0.02 10.87
CA GLN A 74 11.59 -0.72 11.76
C GLN A 74 10.61 0.22 12.48
N ARG A 75 11.09 1.36 12.98
CA ARG A 75 10.20 2.35 13.61
C ARG A 75 9.14 2.87 12.66
N VAL A 76 9.50 3.10 11.41
CA VAL A 76 8.57 3.61 10.39
C VAL A 76 7.57 2.54 10.01
N LEU A 77 8.02 1.36 9.63
CA LEU A 77 7.14 0.31 9.11
C LEU A 77 6.36 -0.39 10.22
N ILE A 78 7.04 -0.87 11.26
CA ILE A 78 6.40 -1.62 12.34
C ILE A 78 5.70 -0.67 13.31
N GLY A 79 6.31 0.46 13.63
CA GLY A 79 5.75 1.42 14.58
C GLY A 79 4.44 2.05 14.11
N ASN A 80 4.19 2.09 12.81
CA ASN A 80 2.96 2.61 12.21
C ASN A 80 1.99 1.52 11.76
N ALA A 81 2.35 0.25 11.91
CA ALA A 81 1.51 -0.86 11.45
C ALA A 81 0.28 -1.03 12.35
N VAL A 82 -0.87 -1.23 11.72
CA VAL A 82 -2.14 -1.48 12.41
C VAL A 82 -2.81 -2.70 11.78
N ASP A 83 -3.29 -3.59 12.65
CA ASP A 83 -4.05 -4.76 12.23
C ASP A 83 -5.46 -4.34 11.85
N LEU A 84 -5.91 -4.76 10.69
CA LEU A 84 -7.26 -4.52 10.19
C LEU A 84 -7.89 -5.84 9.74
N GLU A 85 -9.21 -5.85 9.68
CA GLU A 85 -9.96 -6.98 9.16
C GLU A 85 -11.09 -6.45 8.28
N LEU A 86 -11.33 -7.13 7.15
CA LEU A 86 -12.50 -6.84 6.33
C LEU A 86 -13.76 -7.23 7.10
N ASP A 87 -14.72 -6.32 7.16
CA ASP A 87 -16.02 -6.62 7.77
C ASP A 87 -16.89 -7.48 6.82
N GLY A 88 -18.09 -7.84 7.26
CA GLY A 88 -19.02 -8.66 6.46
C GLY A 88 -19.43 -8.04 5.13
N ASN A 89 -19.22 -6.74 4.95
CA ASN A 89 -19.49 -6.01 3.71
C ASN A 89 -18.22 -5.73 2.89
N GLY A 90 -17.10 -6.31 3.28
CA GLY A 90 -15.82 -6.12 2.58
C GLY A 90 -15.20 -4.74 2.81
N ARG A 91 -15.53 -4.08 3.93
CA ARG A 91 -14.98 -2.76 4.26
C ARG A 91 -13.91 -2.88 5.33
N PHE A 92 -12.99 -1.93 5.33
CA PHE A 92 -11.93 -1.82 6.34
C PHE A 92 -11.81 -0.38 6.81
N LEU A 93 -11.42 -0.22 8.07
CA LEU A 93 -11.30 1.10 8.71
C LEU A 93 -9.83 1.51 8.78
N VAL A 94 -9.49 2.60 8.12
CA VAL A 94 -8.15 3.20 8.24
C VAL A 94 -8.14 4.14 9.44
N PRO A 95 -7.22 3.96 10.42
CA PRO A 95 -7.18 4.85 11.58
C PRO A 95 -6.95 6.31 11.20
N PRO A 96 -7.51 7.26 11.96
CA PRO A 96 -7.40 8.69 11.65
C PRO A 96 -5.99 9.19 11.43
N ARG A 97 -5.03 8.74 12.26
CA ARG A 97 -3.63 9.15 12.13
C ARG A 97 -3.03 8.76 10.78
N LEU A 98 -3.33 7.55 10.31
CA LEU A 98 -2.83 7.08 9.02
C LEU A 98 -3.54 7.78 7.85
N ARG A 99 -4.84 8.04 8.00
CA ARG A 99 -5.58 8.85 7.01
C ARG A 99 -4.97 10.24 6.86
N GLU A 100 -4.65 10.87 7.96
CA GLU A 100 -4.01 12.19 7.98
C GLU A 100 -2.64 12.14 7.32
N HIS A 101 -1.83 11.15 7.65
CA HIS A 101 -0.49 10.97 7.07
C HIS A 101 -0.53 10.92 5.54
N ALA A 102 -1.46 10.19 4.96
CA ALA A 102 -1.59 10.05 3.50
C ALA A 102 -2.50 11.11 2.87
N GLY A 103 -3.01 12.05 3.66
CA GLY A 103 -3.93 13.06 3.15
C GLY A 103 -5.22 12.48 2.59
N LEU A 104 -5.69 11.36 3.14
CA LEU A 104 -6.92 10.72 2.66
C LEU A 104 -8.13 11.55 3.06
N ASP A 105 -8.90 11.88 2.06
CA ASP A 105 -10.15 12.59 2.17
C ASP A 105 -11.28 11.68 1.67
N LYS A 106 -12.38 12.24 1.23
CA LYS A 106 -13.53 11.47 0.74
C LYS A 106 -13.16 10.51 -0.39
N HIS A 107 -12.23 10.90 -1.25
CA HIS A 107 -11.83 10.12 -2.42
C HIS A 107 -10.40 9.63 -2.28
N ALA A 108 -10.21 8.34 -2.50
CA ALA A 108 -8.90 7.70 -2.45
C ALA A 108 -8.69 6.80 -3.65
N MET A 109 -7.45 6.45 -3.91
CA MET A 109 -7.08 5.50 -4.95
C MET A 109 -6.39 4.30 -4.32
N LEU A 110 -6.96 3.12 -4.53
CA LEU A 110 -6.37 1.85 -4.11
C LEU A 110 -5.65 1.23 -5.31
N VAL A 111 -4.34 1.08 -5.20
CA VAL A 111 -3.48 0.66 -6.32
C VAL A 111 -2.85 -0.69 -5.99
N GLY A 112 -3.14 -1.70 -6.81
CA GLY A 112 -2.50 -3.01 -6.67
C GLY A 112 -1.03 -2.94 -7.07
N GLN A 113 -0.17 -3.46 -6.20
CA GLN A 113 1.28 -3.49 -6.37
C GLN A 113 1.80 -4.92 -6.11
N LEU A 114 1.24 -5.89 -6.80
CA LEU A 114 1.57 -7.31 -6.75
C LEU A 114 1.18 -7.96 -5.42
N ASN A 115 2.03 -7.90 -4.42
CA ASN A 115 1.79 -8.53 -3.11
C ASN A 115 1.10 -7.62 -2.08
N LYS A 116 0.84 -6.38 -2.45
CA LYS A 116 0.26 -5.37 -1.58
C LYS A 116 -0.59 -4.39 -2.37
N PHE A 117 -1.23 -3.47 -1.64
CA PHE A 117 -1.85 -2.29 -2.23
C PHE A 117 -1.16 -1.04 -1.69
N GLN A 118 -1.14 0.00 -2.50
CA GLN A 118 -0.90 1.36 -2.03
C GLN A 118 -2.25 2.09 -1.96
N LEU A 119 -2.41 2.90 -0.92
CA LEU A 119 -3.60 3.71 -0.73
C LEU A 119 -3.21 5.19 -0.74
N TRP A 120 -3.69 5.89 -1.75
CA TRP A 120 -3.30 7.25 -2.07
C TRP A 120 -4.46 8.22 -1.95
N ASN A 121 -4.17 9.47 -1.63
CA ASN A 121 -5.06 10.58 -1.96
C ASN A 121 -5.25 10.59 -3.48
N GLU A 122 -6.50 10.73 -3.93
CA GLU A 122 -6.83 10.62 -5.36
C GLU A 122 -6.08 11.67 -6.22
N SER A 123 -6.04 12.92 -5.77
CA SER A 123 -5.36 13.99 -6.51
C SER A 123 -3.85 13.78 -6.55
N ALA A 124 -3.26 13.34 -5.43
CA ALA A 124 -1.83 13.04 -5.36
C ALA A 124 -1.45 11.89 -6.29
N TRP A 125 -2.28 10.84 -6.32
CA TRP A 125 -2.07 9.72 -7.25
C TRP A 125 -2.12 10.17 -8.69
N SER A 126 -3.13 10.96 -9.08
CA SER A 126 -3.29 11.42 -10.47
C SER A 126 -2.08 12.23 -10.92
N ALA A 127 -1.59 13.13 -10.08
CA ALA A 127 -0.42 13.95 -10.39
C ALA A 127 0.85 13.09 -10.53
N LEU A 128 1.05 12.13 -9.62
CA LEU A 128 2.21 11.23 -9.65
C LEU A 128 2.17 10.31 -10.87
N ALA A 129 1.01 9.73 -11.17
CA ALA A 129 0.85 8.83 -12.32
C ALA A 129 1.21 9.53 -13.63
N GLU A 130 0.80 10.78 -13.78
CA GLU A 130 1.12 11.60 -14.96
C GLU A 130 2.61 11.91 -15.02
N ALA A 131 3.21 12.30 -13.89
CA ALA A 131 4.64 12.60 -13.80
C ALA A 131 5.50 11.36 -14.07
N ASP A 132 5.10 10.21 -13.51
CA ASP A 132 5.81 8.95 -13.70
C ASP A 132 5.81 8.51 -15.16
N LEU A 133 4.65 8.62 -15.82
CA LEU A 133 4.54 8.25 -17.22
C LEU A 133 5.43 9.16 -18.10
N ALA A 134 5.45 10.44 -17.81
CA ALA A 134 6.33 11.37 -18.51
C ALA A 134 7.81 11.07 -18.28
N ALA A 135 8.18 10.75 -17.05
CA ALA A 135 9.57 10.40 -16.66
C ALA A 135 10.05 9.13 -17.36
N ILE A 136 9.21 8.11 -17.45
CA ILE A 136 9.56 6.85 -18.13
C ILE A 136 9.82 7.06 -19.63
N LYS A 137 9.10 8.00 -20.24
CA LYS A 137 9.25 8.31 -21.67
C LYS A 137 10.51 9.09 -22.00
N GLN A 138 11.20 9.66 -21.00
CA GLN A 138 12.45 10.37 -21.23
C GLN A 138 13.59 9.39 -21.50
N PRO A 139 14.65 9.83 -22.25
CA PRO A 139 15.85 9.00 -22.40
C PRO A 139 16.42 8.58 -21.04
N GLY A 140 16.67 7.29 -20.85
CA GLY A 140 17.14 6.75 -19.58
C GLY A 140 16.07 6.59 -18.50
N GLY A 141 14.79 6.75 -18.85
CA GLY A 141 13.68 6.63 -17.91
C GLY A 141 13.39 5.20 -17.43
N LEU A 142 13.87 4.19 -18.16
CA LEU A 142 13.72 2.79 -17.75
C LEU A 142 14.98 2.33 -17.00
N PRO A 143 14.82 1.44 -15.98
CA PRO A 143 15.97 0.81 -15.34
C PRO A 143 16.82 0.03 -16.36
N ASP A 144 18.13 0.02 -16.18
CA ASP A 144 19.05 -0.63 -17.10
C ASP A 144 18.75 -2.14 -17.27
N GLU A 145 18.36 -2.80 -16.19
CA GLU A 145 18.02 -4.22 -16.20
C GLU A 145 16.76 -4.53 -17.03
N LEU A 146 15.96 -3.53 -17.34
CA LEU A 146 14.69 -3.70 -18.03
C LEU A 146 14.69 -3.12 -19.44
N ARG A 147 15.85 -2.67 -19.96
CA ARG A 147 15.95 -2.10 -21.30
C ARG A 147 15.54 -3.07 -22.40
N ASP A 148 15.83 -4.36 -22.18
CA ASP A 148 15.52 -5.40 -23.15
C ASP A 148 14.13 -5.99 -22.96
N LEU A 149 13.37 -5.50 -21.97
CA LEU A 149 12.01 -5.92 -21.76
C LEU A 149 11.12 -5.36 -22.86
N ILE A 150 10.48 -6.26 -23.59
CA ILE A 150 9.54 -5.87 -24.65
C ILE A 150 8.22 -5.47 -24.00
N LEU A 151 7.87 -4.20 -24.12
CA LEU A 151 6.63 -3.64 -23.59
C LEU A 151 5.71 -3.23 -24.73
#